data_78cc5ddea4dad4eda9309e804e4972c9
#
_entry.id   78cc5ddea4dad4eda9309e804e4972c9
#
_cell.length_a   1.000
_cell.length_b   1.000
_cell.length_c   1.000
_cell.angle_alpha   90.00
_cell.angle_beta   90.00
_cell.angle_gamma   90.00
#
_symmetry.space_group_name_H-M   'P 1'
#
loop_
_entity.id
_entity.type
_entity.pdbx_description
1 polymer ?
#
loop_
_entity_poly.entity_id
_entity_poly.type
_entity_poly.pdbx_seq_one_letter_code
_entity_poly.pdbx_strand_id
1 'polypeptide(L)'
;CYTFSFAFCGLDALYAAAGTVRGEMRGKGGAAMLRRIRELFNDVFRQADLVLLALCIGTSLFGILMIASATRYMHTSKLVLVQAAALCIGAVLYIVVSQVDLNELAKYWKWIFLVGVVFILLLATPLGIAGDTGNKAWLEFPFLPVKVQPAEIVKLTFIIVLAKQLAWLKENRDLRSISSIVMLAAHFGVIFALYYKISSDMGSALVFLFIFACMCFVAGVALRWFLIGGGAAGLLFYAMWDLDLLDTYMKNRFIVLFDHSYDPLNTGWQQTRSLLTLGGGRIFGQGLFRGTQTQSEAASS
;
A
#
# COMPACT_ATOMS: atom_id res chain seq x y z
N CYS A 1 -24.20 11.55 18.09
CA CYS A 1 -23.75 12.94 17.82
C CYS A 1 -22.32 13.19 18.28
N TYR A 2 -21.38 12.23 18.11
CA TYR A 2 -19.98 12.38 18.55
C TYR A 2 -18.97 11.73 17.58
N THR A 3 -19.21 11.72 16.29
CA THR A 3 -18.40 10.94 15.35
C THR A 3 -17.66 11.74 14.27
N PHE A 4 -17.65 13.07 14.35
CA PHE A 4 -16.94 13.88 13.34
C PHE A 4 -15.98 14.93 13.98
N SER A 5 -15.71 14.83 15.29
CA SER A 5 -14.98 15.88 16.02
C SER A 5 -13.45 15.76 16.00
N PHE A 6 -12.88 14.63 15.59
CA PHE A 6 -11.42 14.42 15.72
C PHE A 6 -10.58 14.90 14.55
N ALA A 7 -11.12 14.90 13.33
CA ALA A 7 -10.45 15.55 12.20
C ALA A 7 -10.53 17.09 12.31
N PHE A 8 -11.53 17.58 13.04
CA PHE A 8 -11.72 19.02 13.29
C PHE A 8 -10.91 19.55 14.48
N CYS A 9 -10.49 18.72 15.44
CA CYS A 9 -9.72 19.21 16.59
C CYS A 9 -8.31 19.71 16.19
N GLY A 10 -7.68 19.12 15.18
CA GLY A 10 -6.44 19.66 14.58
C GLY A 10 -6.68 20.94 13.77
N LEU A 11 -7.82 21.00 13.07
CA LEU A 11 -8.25 22.18 12.33
C LEU A 11 -8.80 23.28 13.27
N ASP A 12 -9.49 22.91 14.35
CA ASP A 12 -9.96 23.86 15.36
C ASP A 12 -8.80 24.43 16.18
N ALA A 13 -7.75 23.65 16.44
CA ALA A 13 -6.51 24.19 17.03
C ALA A 13 -5.80 25.15 16.06
N LEU A 14 -5.81 24.89 14.76
CA LEU A 14 -5.32 25.80 13.73
C LEU A 14 -6.24 27.01 13.53
N TYR A 15 -7.57 26.83 13.62
CA TYR A 15 -8.55 27.93 13.54
C TYR A 15 -8.60 28.75 14.83
N ALA A 16 -8.49 28.14 16.01
CA ALA A 16 -8.35 28.86 17.29
C ALA A 16 -7.03 29.65 17.34
N ALA A 17 -5.92 29.07 16.82
CA ALA A 17 -4.66 29.78 16.65
C ALA A 17 -4.78 30.92 15.64
N ALA A 18 -5.53 30.75 14.54
CA ALA A 18 -5.79 31.80 13.56
C ALA A 18 -6.78 32.88 14.08
N GLY A 19 -7.74 32.49 14.91
CA GLY A 19 -8.70 33.42 15.53
C GLY A 19 -8.10 34.34 16.61
N THR A 20 -7.19 33.81 17.43
CA THR A 20 -6.40 34.60 18.40
C THR A 20 -5.36 35.48 17.73
N VAL A 21 -4.85 35.10 16.56
CA VAL A 21 -3.90 35.91 15.76
C VAL A 21 -4.54 37.15 15.17
N ARG A 22 -5.87 37.17 14.95
CA ARG A 22 -6.57 38.34 14.38
C ARG A 22 -6.79 39.46 15.39
N GLY A 23 -6.70 39.19 16.70
CA GLY A 23 -6.86 40.17 17.78
C GLY A 23 -5.58 40.94 18.17
N GLU A 24 -4.38 40.38 17.87
CA GLU A 24 -3.09 40.95 18.35
C GLU A 24 -2.22 41.57 17.24
N MET A 25 -2.73 41.74 16.03
CA MET A 25 -1.97 42.30 14.90
C MET A 25 -1.81 43.85 14.94
N ARG A 26 -1.58 44.43 16.11
CA ARG A 26 -1.18 45.85 16.20
C ARG A 26 0.02 46.05 17.13
N GLY A 27 1.22 45.80 16.62
CA GLY A 27 2.40 46.49 17.15
C GLY A 27 3.55 45.69 17.75
N LYS A 28 3.45 44.38 18.05
CA LYS A 28 4.60 43.55 18.52
C LYS A 28 4.52 42.06 18.08
N GLY A 29 3.64 41.75 17.16
CA GLY A 29 3.20 40.37 16.89
C GLY A 29 4.05 39.52 15.97
N GLY A 30 4.91 40.09 15.13
CA GLY A 30 5.62 39.27 14.11
C GLY A 30 6.61 38.30 14.71
N ALA A 31 7.35 38.71 15.72
CA ALA A 31 8.35 37.83 16.37
C ALA A 31 7.68 36.75 17.26
N ALA A 32 6.58 37.10 17.94
CA ALA A 32 5.81 36.16 18.76
C ALA A 32 5.05 35.14 17.89
N MET A 33 4.54 35.57 16.74
CA MET A 33 3.90 34.69 15.76
C MET A 33 4.92 33.72 15.12
N LEU A 34 6.08 34.20 14.70
CA LEU A 34 7.16 33.37 14.20
C LEU A 34 7.67 32.36 15.24
N ARG A 35 7.74 32.77 16.51
CA ARG A 35 8.12 31.89 17.61
C ARG A 35 7.07 30.79 17.84
N ARG A 36 5.78 31.12 17.86
CA ARG A 36 4.68 30.13 17.96
C ARG A 36 4.63 29.19 16.77
N ILE A 37 4.80 29.69 15.54
CA ILE A 37 4.89 28.87 14.34
C ILE A 37 6.09 27.93 14.44
N ARG A 38 7.23 28.42 14.91
CA ARG A 38 8.43 27.60 15.10
C ARG A 38 8.27 26.56 16.20
N GLU A 39 7.58 26.88 17.29
CA GLU A 39 7.25 25.94 18.38
C GLU A 39 6.29 24.86 17.88
N LEU A 40 5.20 25.22 17.17
CA LEU A 40 4.30 24.26 16.53
C LEU A 40 5.01 23.38 15.51
N PHE A 41 5.87 23.97 14.67
CA PHE A 41 6.69 23.20 13.75
C PHE A 41 7.61 22.21 14.48
N ASN A 42 8.29 22.65 15.53
CA ASN A 42 9.17 21.80 16.31
C ASN A 42 8.42 20.65 16.99
N ASP A 43 7.22 20.90 17.54
CA ASP A 43 6.41 19.87 18.21
C ASP A 43 5.88 18.85 17.20
N VAL A 44 5.41 19.29 16.04
CA VAL A 44 4.95 18.43 14.95
C VAL A 44 6.10 17.56 14.40
N PHE A 45 7.26 18.18 14.16
CA PHE A 45 8.43 17.44 13.65
C PHE A 45 9.13 16.57 14.71
N ARG A 46 8.93 16.85 16.00
CA ARG A 46 9.48 16.04 17.09
C ARG A 46 8.81 14.67 17.20
N GLN A 47 7.54 14.54 16.80
CA GLN A 47 6.82 13.26 16.79
C GLN A 47 7.06 12.46 15.50
N ALA A 48 7.47 13.11 14.42
CA ALA A 48 7.78 12.47 13.16
C ALA A 48 9.22 11.96 13.13
N ASP A 49 9.43 10.74 12.62
CA ASP A 49 10.77 10.22 12.35
C ASP A 49 11.32 10.90 11.08
N LEU A 50 12.16 11.94 11.31
CA LEU A 50 12.75 12.73 10.22
C LEU A 50 13.73 11.92 9.36
N VAL A 51 14.39 10.90 9.93
CA VAL A 51 15.30 10.03 9.19
C VAL A 51 14.52 9.20 8.19
N LEU A 52 13.42 8.61 8.65
CA LEU A 52 12.51 7.84 7.78
C LEU A 52 11.91 8.74 6.69
N LEU A 53 11.45 9.95 7.04
CA LEU A 53 10.93 10.91 6.08
C LEU A 53 11.97 11.29 5.02
N ALA A 54 13.20 11.58 5.43
CA ALA A 54 14.30 11.93 4.51
C ALA A 54 14.64 10.77 3.56
N LEU A 55 14.64 9.53 4.07
CA LEU A 55 14.84 8.33 3.25
C LEU A 55 13.70 8.15 2.24
N CYS A 56 12.44 8.32 2.67
CA CYS A 56 11.28 8.26 1.78
C CYS A 56 11.32 9.34 0.69
N ILE A 57 11.67 10.57 1.04
CA ILE A 57 11.81 11.66 0.07
C ILE A 57 12.96 11.36 -0.88
N GLY A 58 14.14 10.95 -0.37
CA GLY A 58 15.31 10.63 -1.20
C GLY A 58 15.04 9.51 -2.20
N THR A 59 14.43 8.42 -1.77
CA THR A 59 14.04 7.30 -2.66
C THR A 59 12.97 7.71 -3.68
N SER A 60 12.01 8.55 -3.28
CA SER A 60 10.98 9.06 -4.19
C SER A 60 11.56 10.01 -5.23
N LEU A 61 12.48 10.89 -4.87
CA LEU A 61 13.21 11.76 -5.81
C LEU A 61 14.03 10.94 -6.81
N PHE A 62 14.70 9.89 -6.33
CA PHE A 62 15.38 8.95 -7.21
C PHE A 62 14.39 8.26 -8.18
N GLY A 63 13.22 7.84 -7.68
CA GLY A 63 12.14 7.29 -8.52
C GLY A 63 11.65 8.28 -9.58
N ILE A 64 11.45 9.56 -9.22
CA ILE A 64 11.07 10.62 -10.16
C ILE A 64 12.14 10.78 -11.26
N LEU A 65 13.42 10.77 -10.89
CA LEU A 65 14.53 10.85 -11.83
C LEU A 65 14.52 9.65 -12.81
N MET A 66 14.25 8.44 -12.31
CA MET A 66 14.14 7.24 -13.13
C MET A 66 12.93 7.32 -14.09
N ILE A 67 11.78 7.78 -13.61
CA ILE A 67 10.59 8.00 -14.44
C ILE A 67 10.89 9.04 -15.54
N ALA A 68 11.53 10.15 -15.18
CA ALA A 68 11.90 11.18 -16.15
C ALA A 68 12.84 10.63 -17.24
N SER A 69 13.78 9.75 -16.85
CA SER A 69 14.67 9.06 -17.78
C SER A 69 13.90 8.08 -18.68
N ALA A 70 13.04 7.26 -18.10
CA ALA A 70 12.31 6.21 -18.82
C ALA A 70 11.24 6.76 -19.77
N THR A 71 10.62 7.90 -19.42
CA THR A 71 9.51 8.48 -20.21
C THR A 71 9.94 9.58 -21.16
N ARG A 72 11.24 9.82 -21.32
CA ARG A 72 11.76 10.90 -22.17
C ARG A 72 11.30 10.76 -23.63
N TYR A 73 11.21 9.53 -24.13
CA TYR A 73 10.75 9.25 -25.51
C TYR A 73 9.29 9.67 -25.74
N MET A 74 8.46 9.70 -24.69
CA MET A 74 7.04 10.09 -24.80
C MET A 74 6.85 11.61 -25.00
N HIS A 75 7.92 12.41 -24.88
CA HIS A 75 7.88 13.87 -24.96
C HIS A 75 6.83 14.53 -24.03
N THR A 76 6.47 13.86 -22.92
CA THR A 76 5.49 14.37 -21.96
C THR A 76 6.06 14.38 -20.55
N SER A 77 5.85 15.47 -19.83
CA SER A 77 6.21 15.60 -18.41
C SER A 77 5.06 15.20 -17.46
N LYS A 78 3.92 14.76 -18.01
CA LYS A 78 2.71 14.50 -17.22
C LYS A 78 2.97 13.50 -16.09
N LEU A 79 3.67 12.38 -16.38
CA LEU A 79 3.97 11.35 -15.38
C LEU A 79 4.91 11.87 -14.28
N VAL A 80 5.90 12.67 -14.64
CA VAL A 80 6.82 13.30 -13.69
C VAL A 80 6.08 14.27 -12.77
N LEU A 81 5.17 15.10 -13.32
CA LEU A 81 4.37 16.05 -12.56
C LEU A 81 3.42 15.33 -11.58
N VAL A 82 2.75 14.27 -12.03
CA VAL A 82 1.88 13.45 -11.17
C VAL A 82 2.68 12.84 -10.03
N GLN A 83 3.87 12.31 -10.30
CA GLN A 83 4.72 11.72 -9.27
C GLN A 83 5.26 12.77 -8.28
N ALA A 84 5.62 13.96 -8.77
CA ALA A 84 6.06 15.06 -7.90
C ALA A 84 4.90 15.54 -7.00
N ALA A 85 3.70 15.68 -7.54
CA ALA A 85 2.51 16.02 -6.76
C ALA A 85 2.19 14.95 -5.71
N ALA A 86 2.28 13.66 -6.08
CA ALA A 86 2.10 12.55 -5.15
C ALA A 86 3.13 12.56 -4.02
N LEU A 87 4.40 12.90 -4.30
CA LEU A 87 5.44 13.05 -3.29
C LEU A 87 5.10 14.17 -2.30
N CYS A 88 4.66 15.34 -2.79
CA CYS A 88 4.26 16.46 -1.92
C CYS A 88 3.07 16.06 -1.02
N ILE A 89 2.04 15.44 -1.59
CA ILE A 89 0.88 14.96 -0.84
C ILE A 89 1.31 13.91 0.19
N GLY A 90 2.16 12.95 -0.21
CA GLY A 90 2.68 11.90 0.66
C GLY A 90 3.48 12.45 1.84
N ALA A 91 4.32 13.46 1.62
CA ALA A 91 5.09 14.11 2.68
C ALA A 91 4.16 14.81 3.70
N VAL A 92 3.12 15.50 3.24
CA VAL A 92 2.11 16.12 4.11
C VAL A 92 1.35 15.06 4.89
N LEU A 93 0.87 14.00 4.22
CA LEU A 93 0.17 12.89 4.87
C LEU A 93 1.05 12.18 5.90
N TYR A 94 2.35 12.01 5.63
CA TYR A 94 3.29 11.44 6.59
C TYR A 94 3.30 12.23 7.91
N ILE A 95 3.42 13.55 7.80
CA ILE A 95 3.43 14.44 8.97
C ILE A 95 2.09 14.36 9.73
N VAL A 96 0.97 14.37 9.02
CA VAL A 96 -0.37 14.28 9.65
C VAL A 96 -0.56 12.95 10.35
N VAL A 97 -0.23 11.84 9.68
CA VAL A 97 -0.41 10.49 10.23
C VAL A 97 0.54 10.24 11.40
N SER A 98 1.73 10.84 11.42
CA SER A 98 2.67 10.69 12.55
C SER A 98 2.15 11.29 13.87
N GLN A 99 1.11 12.15 13.82
CA GLN A 99 0.47 12.71 15.01
C GLN A 99 -0.67 11.81 15.55
N VAL A 100 -1.05 10.77 14.80
CA VAL A 100 -2.18 9.92 15.18
C VAL A 100 -1.76 8.86 16.19
N ASP A 101 -2.41 8.83 17.35
CA ASP A 101 -2.23 7.73 18.30
C ASP A 101 -2.94 6.48 17.79
N LEU A 102 -2.14 5.46 17.45
CA LEU A 102 -2.64 4.18 16.95
C LEU A 102 -3.51 3.44 17.97
N ASN A 103 -3.28 3.64 19.28
CA ASN A 103 -4.11 3.02 20.32
C ASN A 103 -5.51 3.62 20.36
N GLU A 104 -5.61 4.94 20.19
CA GLU A 104 -6.89 5.62 20.07
C GLU A 104 -7.61 5.19 18.79
N LEU A 105 -6.89 5.16 17.68
CA LEU A 105 -7.43 4.71 16.39
C LEU A 105 -7.96 3.27 16.47
N ALA A 106 -7.24 2.37 17.14
CA ALA A 106 -7.63 0.97 17.30
C ALA A 106 -8.92 0.77 18.14
N LYS A 107 -9.36 1.76 18.90
CA LYS A 107 -10.67 1.71 19.58
C LYS A 107 -11.84 1.67 18.59
N TYR A 108 -11.65 2.27 17.42
CA TYR A 108 -12.64 2.32 16.34
C TYR A 108 -12.51 1.16 15.34
N TRP A 109 -11.91 0.03 15.73
CA TRP A 109 -11.61 -1.09 14.86
C TRP A 109 -12.79 -1.58 14.01
N LYS A 110 -14.04 -1.52 14.54
CA LYS A 110 -15.24 -1.93 13.80
C LYS A 110 -15.50 -1.06 12.59
N TRP A 111 -15.32 0.26 12.75
CA TRP A 111 -15.48 1.22 11.67
C TRP A 111 -14.35 1.13 10.65
N ILE A 112 -13.13 0.90 11.14
CA ILE A 112 -11.95 0.69 10.29
C ILE A 112 -12.14 -0.58 9.44
N PHE A 113 -12.61 -1.67 10.05
CA PHE A 113 -12.93 -2.89 9.34
C PHE A 113 -14.02 -2.66 8.28
N LEU A 114 -15.10 -1.96 8.65
CA LEU A 114 -16.18 -1.62 7.73
C LEU A 114 -15.69 -0.80 6.54
N VAL A 115 -14.84 0.20 6.77
CA VAL A 115 -14.20 0.99 5.69
C VAL A 115 -13.43 0.07 4.74
N GLY A 116 -12.61 -0.85 5.26
CA GLY A 116 -11.90 -1.83 4.43
C GLY A 116 -12.85 -2.67 3.57
N VAL A 117 -13.91 -3.21 4.16
CA VAL A 117 -14.92 -4.00 3.44
C VAL A 117 -15.63 -3.16 2.36
N VAL A 118 -16.00 -1.92 2.68
CA VAL A 118 -16.64 -1.01 1.72
C VAL A 118 -15.73 -0.75 0.52
N PHE A 119 -14.43 -0.50 0.74
CA PHE A 119 -13.48 -0.31 -0.35
C PHE A 119 -13.34 -1.55 -1.24
N ILE A 120 -13.40 -2.76 -0.68
CA ILE A 120 -13.42 -4.00 -1.49
C ILE A 120 -14.73 -4.07 -2.30
N LEU A 121 -15.86 -3.80 -1.68
CA LEU A 121 -17.16 -3.87 -2.35
C LEU A 121 -17.32 -2.83 -3.46
N LEU A 122 -16.66 -1.66 -3.34
CA LEU A 122 -16.64 -0.65 -4.41
C LEU A 122 -16.01 -1.17 -5.71
N LEU A 123 -15.09 -2.15 -5.66
CA LEU A 123 -14.57 -2.80 -6.86
C LEU A 123 -15.64 -3.58 -7.65
N ALA A 124 -16.70 -4.05 -6.98
CA ALA A 124 -17.78 -4.74 -7.64
C ALA A 124 -18.74 -3.78 -8.37
N THR A 125 -18.65 -2.48 -8.10
CA THR A 125 -19.47 -1.44 -8.74
C THR A 125 -18.92 -1.04 -10.10
N PRO A 126 -19.64 -0.22 -10.91
CA PRO A 126 -19.15 0.33 -12.16
C PRO A 126 -17.89 1.21 -12.04
N LEU A 127 -17.53 1.65 -10.82
CA LEU A 127 -16.29 2.38 -10.55
C LEU A 127 -15.05 1.49 -10.63
N GLY A 128 -15.24 0.15 -10.47
CA GLY A 128 -14.16 -0.83 -10.59
C GLY A 128 -13.79 -1.08 -12.03
N ILE A 129 -12.54 -0.76 -12.39
CA ILE A 129 -11.99 -0.99 -13.72
C ILE A 129 -11.01 -2.15 -13.72
N ALA A 130 -11.04 -2.92 -14.79
CA ALA A 130 -10.03 -3.92 -15.06
C ALA A 130 -8.82 -3.24 -15.70
N GLY A 131 -7.61 -3.56 -15.21
CA GLY A 131 -6.37 -3.21 -15.88
C GLY A 131 -6.12 -4.11 -17.11
N ASP A 132 -4.98 -3.93 -17.74
CA ASP A 132 -4.55 -4.71 -18.93
C ASP A 132 -4.48 -6.23 -18.66
N THR A 133 -4.43 -6.63 -17.40
CA THR A 133 -4.42 -8.02 -16.96
C THR A 133 -5.80 -8.65 -16.76
N GLY A 134 -6.89 -7.89 -17.02
CA GLY A 134 -8.27 -8.33 -16.79
C GLY A 134 -8.73 -8.30 -15.32
N ASN A 135 -7.82 -8.04 -14.37
CA ASN A 135 -8.11 -8.01 -12.94
C ASN A 135 -8.75 -6.67 -12.54
N LYS A 136 -9.90 -6.70 -11.87
CA LYS A 136 -10.55 -5.50 -11.33
C LYS A 136 -9.85 -5.03 -10.06
N ALA A 137 -8.74 -4.31 -10.20
CA ALA A 137 -7.91 -3.91 -9.07
C ALA A 137 -7.95 -2.40 -8.78
N TRP A 138 -8.54 -1.61 -9.64
CA TRP A 138 -8.50 -0.14 -9.60
C TRP A 138 -9.89 0.47 -9.55
N LEU A 139 -10.02 1.57 -8.80
CA LEU A 139 -11.20 2.44 -8.81
C LEU A 139 -10.89 3.71 -9.61
N GLU A 140 -11.78 4.06 -10.51
CA GLU A 140 -11.74 5.33 -11.24
C GLU A 140 -12.90 6.21 -10.81
N PHE A 141 -12.58 7.36 -10.23
CA PHE A 141 -13.57 8.33 -9.81
C PHE A 141 -13.63 9.46 -10.84
N PRO A 142 -14.83 9.89 -11.28
CA PRO A 142 -14.97 10.92 -12.33
C PRO A 142 -14.32 12.27 -11.98
N PHE A 143 -14.12 12.54 -10.68
CA PHE A 143 -13.56 13.79 -10.16
C PHE A 143 -12.08 13.71 -9.80
N LEU A 144 -11.47 12.52 -9.84
CA LEU A 144 -10.05 12.33 -9.52
C LEU A 144 -9.27 12.02 -10.80
N PRO A 145 -8.15 12.72 -11.05
CA PRO A 145 -7.31 12.46 -12.22
C PRO A 145 -6.43 11.22 -12.06
N VAL A 146 -6.57 10.49 -10.95
CA VAL A 146 -5.75 9.31 -10.61
C VAL A 146 -6.64 8.14 -10.22
N LYS A 147 -6.20 6.94 -10.58
CA LYS A 147 -6.84 5.68 -10.20
C LYS A 147 -6.40 5.31 -8.78
N VAL A 148 -7.33 4.84 -7.96
CA VAL A 148 -7.07 4.41 -6.59
C VAL A 148 -7.13 2.89 -6.53
N GLN A 149 -6.13 2.26 -5.94
CA GLN A 149 -6.13 0.82 -5.69
C GLN A 149 -6.67 0.54 -4.28
N PRO A 150 -7.88 -0.04 -4.13
CA PRO A 150 -8.46 -0.35 -2.83
C PRO A 150 -7.57 -1.24 -1.95
N ALA A 151 -6.82 -2.16 -2.54
CA ALA A 151 -5.90 -3.03 -1.81
C ALA A 151 -4.94 -2.25 -0.90
N GLU A 152 -4.45 -1.07 -1.32
CA GLU A 152 -3.53 -0.25 -0.53
C GLU A 152 -4.21 0.26 0.75
N ILE A 153 -5.45 0.68 0.67
CA ILE A 153 -6.23 1.15 1.82
C ILE A 153 -6.62 -0.05 2.71
N VAL A 154 -7.06 -1.15 2.10
CA VAL A 154 -7.47 -2.36 2.82
C VAL A 154 -6.30 -2.98 3.58
N LYS A 155 -5.08 -2.95 3.07
CA LYS A 155 -3.89 -3.39 3.82
C LYS A 155 -3.73 -2.64 5.13
N LEU A 156 -3.89 -1.31 5.13
CA LEU A 156 -3.79 -0.50 6.34
C LEU A 156 -4.90 -0.82 7.33
N THR A 157 -6.15 -0.91 6.88
CA THR A 157 -7.28 -1.27 7.75
C THR A 157 -7.12 -2.67 8.30
N PHE A 158 -6.66 -3.62 7.49
CA PHE A 158 -6.39 -4.99 7.90
C PHE A 158 -5.30 -5.08 8.99
N ILE A 159 -4.18 -4.38 8.81
CA ILE A 159 -3.09 -4.34 9.80
C ILE A 159 -3.59 -3.82 11.15
N ILE A 160 -4.34 -2.71 11.17
CA ILE A 160 -4.84 -2.08 12.41
C ILE A 160 -5.81 -3.03 13.14
N VAL A 161 -6.77 -3.60 12.41
CA VAL A 161 -7.77 -4.50 12.98
C VAL A 161 -7.13 -5.80 13.46
N LEU A 162 -6.21 -6.37 12.68
CA LEU A 162 -5.47 -7.58 13.05
C LEU A 162 -4.60 -7.35 14.28
N ALA A 163 -3.90 -6.21 14.38
CA ALA A 163 -3.10 -5.85 15.54
C ALA A 163 -3.96 -5.76 16.81
N LYS A 164 -5.13 -5.11 16.71
CA LYS A 164 -6.09 -5.04 17.82
C LYS A 164 -6.61 -6.41 18.24
N GLN A 165 -6.92 -7.27 17.26
CA GLN A 165 -7.37 -8.64 17.53
C GLN A 165 -6.30 -9.49 18.18
N LEU A 166 -5.04 -9.40 17.72
CA LEU A 166 -3.90 -10.11 18.29
C LEU A 166 -3.62 -9.64 19.73
N ALA A 167 -3.63 -8.33 19.99
CA ALA A 167 -3.48 -7.77 21.32
C ALA A 167 -4.57 -8.29 22.29
N TRP A 168 -5.84 -8.24 21.86
CA TRP A 168 -6.96 -8.75 22.64
C TRP A 168 -6.85 -10.26 22.92
N LEU A 169 -6.47 -11.06 21.94
CA LEU A 169 -6.27 -12.49 22.11
C LEU A 169 -5.12 -12.80 23.08
N LYS A 170 -4.05 -12.00 23.04
CA LYS A 170 -2.90 -12.16 23.95
C LYS A 170 -3.25 -11.83 25.40
N GLU A 171 -4.15 -10.87 25.63
CA GLU A 171 -4.59 -10.47 26.97
C GLU A 171 -5.66 -11.39 27.53
N ASN A 172 -6.59 -11.89 26.72
CA ASN A 172 -7.79 -12.58 27.18
C ASN A 172 -7.79 -14.09 26.90
N ARG A 173 -6.88 -14.58 26.05
CA ARG A 173 -6.81 -15.98 25.63
C ARG A 173 -5.36 -16.42 25.39
N ASP A 174 -5.15 -17.71 25.16
CA ASP A 174 -3.86 -18.23 24.70
C ASP A 174 -3.81 -18.21 23.16
N LEU A 175 -2.78 -17.55 22.61
CA LEU A 175 -2.49 -17.53 21.16
C LEU A 175 -2.13 -18.92 20.60
N ARG A 176 -1.90 -19.93 21.48
CA ARG A 176 -1.66 -21.32 21.08
C ARG A 176 -2.95 -22.13 20.94
N SER A 177 -4.08 -21.60 21.43
CA SER A 177 -5.37 -22.25 21.39
C SER A 177 -5.94 -22.33 19.98
N ILE A 178 -6.60 -23.42 19.64
CA ILE A 178 -7.32 -23.63 18.39
C ILE A 178 -8.36 -22.52 18.16
N SER A 179 -9.10 -22.14 19.22
CA SER A 179 -10.13 -21.09 19.15
C SER A 179 -9.55 -19.75 18.70
N SER A 180 -8.36 -19.38 19.21
CA SER A 180 -7.66 -18.13 18.79
C SER A 180 -7.25 -18.19 17.33
N ILE A 181 -6.72 -19.32 16.88
CA ILE A 181 -6.30 -19.50 15.49
C ILE A 181 -7.50 -19.47 14.53
N VAL A 182 -8.60 -20.12 14.88
CA VAL A 182 -9.82 -20.08 14.06
C VAL A 182 -10.35 -18.66 13.93
N MET A 183 -10.33 -17.85 15.00
CA MET A 183 -10.75 -16.44 14.93
C MET A 183 -9.83 -15.60 14.03
N LEU A 184 -8.51 -15.82 14.11
CA LEU A 184 -7.54 -15.13 13.25
C LEU A 184 -7.70 -15.57 11.79
N ALA A 185 -7.82 -16.87 11.54
CA ALA A 185 -8.02 -17.43 10.22
C ALA A 185 -9.36 -17.00 9.59
N ALA A 186 -10.43 -16.88 10.40
CA ALA A 186 -11.72 -16.38 9.93
C ALA A 186 -11.64 -14.91 9.50
N HIS A 187 -10.97 -14.05 10.29
CA HIS A 187 -10.77 -12.64 9.92
C HIS A 187 -9.99 -12.52 8.61
N PHE A 188 -8.83 -13.19 8.53
CA PHE A 188 -8.02 -13.22 7.31
C PHE A 188 -8.82 -13.79 6.12
N GLY A 189 -9.49 -14.94 6.34
CA GLY A 189 -10.25 -15.63 5.30
C GLY A 189 -11.38 -14.80 4.70
N VAL A 190 -12.08 -14.02 5.53
CA VAL A 190 -13.15 -13.11 5.05
C VAL A 190 -12.56 -12.03 4.12
N ILE A 191 -11.51 -11.35 4.55
CA ILE A 191 -10.88 -10.30 3.73
C ILE A 191 -10.26 -10.88 2.47
N PHE A 192 -9.52 -11.99 2.60
CA PHE A 192 -8.86 -12.66 1.48
C PHE A 192 -9.88 -13.15 0.44
N ALA A 193 -10.89 -13.89 0.89
CA ALA A 193 -11.89 -14.46 -0.02
C ALA A 193 -12.72 -13.37 -0.71
N LEU A 194 -13.13 -12.34 0.04
CA LEU A 194 -13.90 -11.22 -0.50
C LEU A 194 -13.09 -10.45 -1.54
N TYR A 195 -11.84 -10.12 -1.22
CA TYR A 195 -10.95 -9.40 -2.13
C TYR A 195 -10.65 -10.23 -3.38
N TYR A 196 -10.22 -11.49 -3.20
CA TYR A 196 -9.86 -12.36 -4.32
C TYR A 196 -11.04 -12.62 -5.26
N LYS A 197 -12.23 -12.87 -4.71
CA LYS A 197 -13.44 -13.12 -5.51
C LYS A 197 -13.85 -11.93 -6.38
N ILE A 198 -13.64 -10.70 -5.90
CA ILE A 198 -14.07 -9.48 -6.62
C ILE A 198 -12.96 -8.99 -7.55
N SER A 199 -11.72 -8.97 -7.08
CA SER A 199 -10.58 -8.38 -7.81
C SER A 199 -9.91 -9.37 -8.75
N SER A 200 -9.87 -10.67 -8.41
CA SER A 200 -9.05 -11.72 -9.06
C SER A 200 -7.55 -11.39 -9.08
N ASP A 201 -7.10 -10.46 -8.21
CA ASP A 201 -5.70 -10.05 -8.08
C ASP A 201 -4.97 -10.93 -7.06
N MET A 202 -4.34 -12.00 -7.56
CA MET A 202 -3.57 -12.93 -6.74
C MET A 202 -2.34 -12.26 -6.09
N GLY A 203 -1.73 -11.29 -6.76
CA GLY A 203 -0.55 -10.59 -6.25
C GLY A 203 -0.86 -9.87 -4.93
N SER A 204 -1.88 -9.02 -4.92
CA SER A 204 -2.31 -8.34 -3.69
C SER A 204 -2.84 -9.32 -2.64
N ALA A 205 -3.52 -10.39 -3.04
CA ALA A 205 -4.00 -11.42 -2.12
C ALA A 205 -2.84 -12.12 -1.37
N LEU A 206 -1.74 -12.43 -2.05
CA LEU A 206 -0.52 -12.98 -1.42
C LEU A 206 0.13 -11.99 -0.45
N VAL A 207 0.07 -10.69 -0.71
CA VAL A 207 0.56 -9.67 0.23
C VAL A 207 -0.25 -9.69 1.52
N PHE A 208 -1.58 -9.83 1.47
CA PHE A 208 -2.41 -9.99 2.67
C PHE A 208 -2.02 -11.24 3.47
N LEU A 209 -1.76 -12.36 2.80
CA LEU A 209 -1.29 -13.60 3.44
C LEU A 209 0.06 -13.38 4.13
N PHE A 210 0.99 -12.70 3.47
CA PHE A 210 2.30 -12.40 4.04
C PHE A 210 2.20 -11.49 5.28
N ILE A 211 1.40 -10.41 5.21
CA ILE A 211 1.12 -9.52 6.34
C ILE A 211 0.54 -10.33 7.51
N PHE A 212 -0.47 -11.17 7.25
CA PHE A 212 -1.09 -12.03 8.25
C PHE A 212 -0.08 -12.94 8.94
N ALA A 213 0.71 -13.65 8.15
CA ALA A 213 1.73 -14.57 8.67
C ALA A 213 2.78 -13.84 9.51
N CYS A 214 3.34 -12.73 9.03
CA CYS A 214 4.33 -11.96 9.77
C CYS A 214 3.77 -11.40 11.09
N MET A 215 2.57 -10.84 11.08
CA MET A 215 1.95 -10.30 12.29
C MET A 215 1.65 -11.40 13.32
N CYS A 216 1.13 -12.54 12.89
CA CYS A 216 0.90 -13.70 13.76
C CYS A 216 2.20 -14.24 14.33
N PHE A 217 3.27 -14.29 13.54
CA PHE A 217 4.60 -14.74 13.97
C PHE A 217 5.17 -13.81 15.06
N VAL A 218 5.17 -12.51 14.82
CA VAL A 218 5.65 -11.50 15.79
C VAL A 218 4.81 -11.49 17.07
N ALA A 219 3.49 -11.73 16.97
CA ALA A 219 2.61 -11.81 18.13
C ALA A 219 2.88 -13.02 19.02
N GLY A 220 3.57 -14.06 18.51
CA GLY A 220 3.93 -15.27 19.27
C GLY A 220 2.97 -16.44 19.06
N VAL A 221 2.26 -16.47 17.94
CA VAL A 221 1.49 -17.66 17.52
C VAL A 221 2.44 -18.85 17.36
N ALA A 222 2.05 -20.03 17.85
CA ALA A 222 2.92 -21.21 17.85
C ALA A 222 3.26 -21.66 16.42
N LEU A 223 4.54 -21.96 16.17
CA LEU A 223 5.08 -22.34 14.85
C LEU A 223 4.35 -23.54 14.22
N ARG A 224 3.83 -24.46 15.03
CA ARG A 224 3.02 -25.60 14.56
C ARG A 224 1.85 -25.17 13.66
N TRP A 225 1.23 -24.02 13.94
CA TRP A 225 0.11 -23.52 13.15
C TRP A 225 0.53 -23.01 11.78
N PHE A 226 1.73 -22.44 11.68
CA PHE A 226 2.32 -22.06 10.37
C PHE A 226 2.66 -23.30 9.55
N LEU A 227 3.17 -24.36 10.18
CA LEU A 227 3.43 -25.61 9.49
C LEU A 227 2.14 -26.29 9.02
N ILE A 228 1.10 -26.32 9.86
CA ILE A 228 -0.21 -26.87 9.49
C ILE A 228 -0.85 -26.03 8.38
N GLY A 229 -0.88 -24.69 8.54
CA GLY A 229 -1.47 -23.77 7.57
C GLY A 229 -0.72 -23.79 6.23
N GLY A 230 0.61 -23.76 6.26
CA GLY A 230 1.45 -23.84 5.08
C GLY A 230 1.34 -25.20 4.38
N GLY A 231 1.31 -26.30 5.15
CA GLY A 231 1.07 -27.62 4.60
C GLY A 231 -0.31 -27.77 3.95
N ALA A 232 -1.35 -27.27 4.63
CA ALA A 232 -2.71 -27.27 4.07
C ALA A 232 -2.82 -26.40 2.79
N ALA A 233 -2.18 -25.22 2.79
CA ALA A 233 -2.13 -24.35 1.59
C ALA A 233 -1.36 -25.01 0.44
N GLY A 234 -0.24 -25.68 0.73
CA GLY A 234 0.54 -26.44 -0.25
C GLY A 234 -0.25 -27.62 -0.85
N LEU A 235 -0.95 -28.38 0.00
CA LEU A 235 -1.81 -29.47 -0.45
C LEU A 235 -2.98 -28.96 -1.30
N LEU A 236 -3.60 -27.85 -0.88
CA LEU A 236 -4.68 -27.21 -1.64
C LEU A 236 -4.16 -26.75 -3.01
N PHE A 237 -3.00 -26.09 -3.05
CA PHE A 237 -2.38 -25.66 -4.30
C PHE A 237 -2.07 -26.83 -5.22
N TYR A 238 -1.50 -27.90 -4.65
CA TYR A 238 -1.24 -29.14 -5.41
C TYR A 238 -2.52 -29.73 -5.98
N ALA A 239 -3.57 -29.84 -5.17
CA ALA A 239 -4.86 -30.36 -5.61
C ALA A 239 -5.48 -29.48 -6.70
N MET A 240 -5.42 -28.15 -6.57
CA MET A 240 -5.92 -27.22 -7.60
C MET A 240 -5.13 -27.33 -8.91
N TRP A 241 -3.83 -27.62 -8.81
CA TRP A 241 -2.98 -27.84 -9.98
C TRP A 241 -3.32 -29.14 -10.69
N ASP A 242 -3.43 -30.24 -9.94
CA ASP A 242 -3.69 -31.59 -10.46
C ASP A 242 -5.10 -31.75 -11.03
N LEU A 243 -6.10 -31.14 -10.36
CA LEU A 243 -7.49 -31.16 -10.80
C LEU A 243 -7.81 -30.14 -11.90
N ASP A 244 -6.81 -29.44 -12.43
CA ASP A 244 -6.97 -28.43 -13.50
C ASP A 244 -7.92 -27.27 -13.15
N LEU A 245 -8.02 -26.95 -11.85
CA LEU A 245 -8.87 -25.87 -11.34
C LEU A 245 -8.25 -24.48 -11.44
N LEU A 246 -6.93 -24.41 -11.75
CA LEU A 246 -6.22 -23.16 -11.97
C LEU A 246 -6.35 -22.75 -13.44
N ASP A 247 -6.68 -21.49 -13.67
CA ASP A 247 -6.68 -20.90 -15.00
C ASP A 247 -5.32 -21.08 -15.70
N THR A 248 -5.34 -21.37 -16.99
CA THR A 248 -4.12 -21.52 -17.82
C THR A 248 -3.18 -20.33 -17.66
N TYR A 249 -3.71 -19.11 -17.53
CA TYR A 249 -2.92 -17.92 -17.30
C TYR A 249 -2.12 -17.97 -15.98
N MET A 250 -2.72 -18.47 -14.89
CA MET A 250 -2.03 -18.63 -13.61
C MET A 250 -0.97 -19.73 -13.69
N LYS A 251 -1.29 -20.88 -14.30
CA LYS A 251 -0.34 -21.96 -14.51
C LYS A 251 0.88 -21.50 -15.29
N ASN A 252 0.67 -20.81 -16.39
CA ASN A 252 1.76 -20.29 -17.23
C ASN A 252 2.65 -19.31 -16.46
N ARG A 253 2.10 -18.46 -15.59
CA ARG A 253 2.90 -17.56 -14.73
C ARG A 253 3.82 -18.33 -13.79
N PHE A 254 3.35 -19.44 -13.21
CA PHE A 254 4.19 -20.30 -12.38
C PHE A 254 5.26 -21.01 -13.19
N ILE A 255 4.92 -21.54 -14.37
CA ILE A 255 5.87 -22.23 -15.24
C ILE A 255 6.99 -21.27 -15.67
N VAL A 256 6.64 -20.06 -16.14
CA VAL A 256 7.61 -19.05 -16.59
C VAL A 256 8.54 -18.59 -15.46
N LEU A 257 8.13 -18.68 -14.21
CA LEU A 257 8.97 -18.34 -13.07
C LEU A 257 10.19 -19.29 -12.95
N PHE A 258 10.01 -20.57 -13.31
CA PHE A 258 11.05 -21.60 -13.26
C PHE A 258 11.69 -21.89 -14.62
N ASP A 259 10.92 -21.79 -15.69
CA ASP A 259 11.37 -21.97 -17.07
C ASP A 259 11.11 -20.69 -17.89
N HIS A 260 12.13 -19.85 -17.98
CA HIS A 260 12.07 -18.58 -18.71
C HIS A 260 11.97 -18.76 -20.24
N SER A 261 12.28 -19.98 -20.74
CA SER A 261 12.14 -20.31 -22.17
C SER A 261 10.71 -20.67 -22.57
N TYR A 262 9.84 -20.89 -21.57
CA TYR A 262 8.44 -21.15 -21.79
C TYR A 262 7.71 -19.86 -22.20
N ASP A 263 7.16 -19.85 -23.41
CA ASP A 263 6.38 -18.75 -24.00
C ASP A 263 7.03 -17.34 -23.90
N PRO A 264 8.23 -17.13 -24.47
CA PRO A 264 8.98 -15.88 -24.32
C PRO A 264 8.34 -14.67 -25.01
N LEU A 265 7.36 -14.91 -25.92
CA LEU A 265 6.70 -13.86 -26.71
C LEU A 265 5.38 -13.36 -26.09
N ASN A 266 4.76 -14.13 -25.17
CA ASN A 266 3.50 -13.75 -24.50
C ASN A 266 3.71 -13.65 -22.98
N THR A 267 3.47 -14.77 -22.25
CA THR A 267 3.52 -14.74 -20.78
C THR A 267 4.91 -14.42 -20.23
N GLY A 268 5.97 -14.89 -20.89
CA GLY A 268 7.37 -14.64 -20.53
C GLY A 268 7.96 -13.35 -21.11
N TRP A 269 7.23 -12.62 -21.94
CA TRP A 269 7.75 -11.46 -22.67
C TRP A 269 8.32 -10.37 -21.75
N GLN A 270 7.58 -9.99 -20.71
CA GLN A 270 8.02 -8.97 -19.75
C GLN A 270 9.29 -9.38 -19.01
N GLN A 271 9.40 -10.66 -18.61
CA GLN A 271 10.58 -11.19 -17.93
C GLN A 271 11.78 -11.23 -18.85
N THR A 272 11.60 -11.72 -20.09
CA THR A 272 12.65 -11.79 -21.12
C THR A 272 13.17 -10.37 -21.43
N ARG A 273 12.28 -9.40 -21.61
CA ARG A 273 12.65 -7.99 -21.81
C ARG A 273 13.40 -7.42 -20.63
N SER A 274 12.96 -7.71 -19.40
CA SER A 274 13.62 -7.26 -18.19
C SER A 274 15.04 -7.83 -18.08
N LEU A 275 15.22 -9.12 -18.35
CA LEU A 275 16.54 -9.78 -18.36
C LEU A 275 17.47 -9.19 -19.41
N LEU A 276 16.97 -8.95 -20.63
CA LEU A 276 17.76 -8.30 -21.70
C LEU A 276 18.16 -6.87 -21.32
N THR A 277 17.25 -6.12 -20.69
CA THR A 277 17.52 -4.74 -20.26
C THR A 277 18.58 -4.71 -19.15
N LEU A 278 18.43 -5.59 -18.14
CA LEU A 278 19.40 -5.70 -17.04
C LEU A 278 20.77 -6.19 -17.57
N GLY A 279 20.79 -7.22 -18.41
CA GLY A 279 22.02 -7.74 -19.01
C GLY A 279 22.73 -6.70 -19.89
N GLY A 280 21.97 -5.94 -20.68
CA GLY A 280 22.49 -4.84 -21.50
C GLY A 280 23.08 -3.70 -20.67
N GLY A 281 22.64 -3.50 -19.42
CA GLY A 281 23.17 -2.50 -18.50
C GLY A 281 24.52 -2.86 -17.89
N ARG A 282 24.89 -4.14 -17.85
CA ARG A 282 26.09 -4.64 -17.14
C ARG A 282 26.10 -4.15 -15.67
N ILE A 283 27.30 -3.92 -15.08
CA ILE A 283 27.47 -3.50 -13.67
C ILE A 283 27.14 -2.02 -13.47
N PHE A 284 27.52 -1.16 -14.40
CA PHE A 284 27.40 0.31 -14.25
C PHE A 284 26.20 0.93 -14.95
N GLY A 285 25.36 0.11 -15.62
CA GLY A 285 24.24 0.58 -16.40
C GLY A 285 24.67 1.25 -17.73
N GLN A 286 23.68 1.56 -18.56
CA GLN A 286 23.92 2.28 -19.83
C GLN A 286 24.02 3.80 -19.67
N GLY A 287 23.83 4.30 -18.45
CA GLY A 287 23.80 5.72 -18.13
C GLY A 287 22.40 6.33 -18.16
N LEU A 288 22.22 7.37 -17.36
CA LEU A 288 20.96 8.09 -17.25
C LEU A 288 20.58 8.71 -18.60
N PHE A 289 19.33 8.56 -19.02
CA PHE A 289 18.81 9.02 -20.33
C PHE A 289 19.45 8.36 -21.57
N ARG A 290 20.16 7.23 -21.43
CA ARG A 290 20.85 6.52 -22.52
C ARG A 290 20.43 5.07 -22.69
N GLY A 291 19.45 4.59 -21.93
CA GLY A 291 19.00 3.21 -21.97
C GLY A 291 18.35 2.86 -23.32
N THR A 292 18.93 1.90 -24.05
CA THR A 292 18.44 1.51 -25.39
C THR A 292 16.99 1.02 -25.36
N GLN A 293 16.59 0.31 -24.30
CA GLN A 293 15.21 -0.20 -24.16
C GLN A 293 14.22 0.89 -23.70
N THR A 294 14.70 1.91 -22.97
CA THR A 294 13.85 2.99 -22.43
C THR A 294 13.74 4.19 -23.37
N GLN A 295 14.58 4.28 -24.41
CA GLN A 295 14.59 5.38 -25.35
C GLN A 295 14.09 4.98 -26.76
N SER A 296 13.77 3.69 -26.96
CA SER A 296 13.21 3.20 -28.22
C SER A 296 11.69 3.12 -28.15
N GLU A 297 10.99 3.42 -29.25
CA GLU A 297 9.54 3.23 -29.39
C GLU A 297 9.09 1.78 -29.12
N ALA A 298 10.00 0.82 -29.24
CA ALA A 298 9.78 -0.60 -28.93
C ALA A 298 9.49 -0.87 -27.42
N ALA A 299 9.66 0.11 -26.56
CA ALA A 299 9.30 0.00 -25.14
C ALA A 299 7.79 0.24 -24.89
N SER A 300 7.04 0.70 -25.90
CA SER A 300 5.64 1.10 -25.81
C SER A 300 4.65 0.13 -26.44
N SER A 301 5.13 -0.94 -27.08
CA SER A 301 4.30 -1.99 -27.72
C SER A 301 4.14 -3.24 -26.85
#